data_f6e7606d5cd474eeb95d9cf5bf545d3c
#
_entry.id   f6e7606d5cd474eeb95d9cf5bf545d3c
#
_cell.length_a   1.000
_cell.length_b   1.000
_cell.length_c   1.000
_cell.angle_alpha   90.00
_cell.angle_beta   90.00
_cell.angle_gamma   90.00
#
_symmetry.space_group_name_H-M   'P 1'
#
loop_
_entity.id
_entity.type
_entity.pdbx_description
1 polymer ?
#
loop_
_entity_poly.entity_id
_entity_poly.type
_entity_poly.pdbx_seq_one_letter_code
_entity_poly.pdbx_strand_id
1 'polypeptide(L)'
;MFEEKVVLAQGELISTAMVNYYLQECGVKSVLLPALEYMRTDKNAEPDPVYIKDKLQAQLDLYPDAEIYITQGFICRNAYGEIDNLQRGGSDYTASLVGAAIHASEIQIWTDIDGMHNNDPRIVDKTAPVRQLHFEEAAELAYFGAKILHPTCIQPAKYANIPVRLLNTMDPHAPGTLISNDTEKGKIKAVAAKGNITAIKIKSSRMLLAHGFLRKVFEIFESYQTSIDMICTSEVGVSVSVCLLYTSPSPRDGATSR
;
A
#
# COMPACT_ATOMS: atom_id res chain seq x y z
N MET A 1 16.90 -5.42 -16.07
CA MET A 1 16.30 -4.88 -14.83
C MET A 1 16.15 -3.38 -14.86
N PHE A 2 17.19 -2.58 -15.14
CA PHE A 2 17.07 -1.12 -15.27
C PHE A 2 16.16 -0.69 -16.44
N GLU A 3 16.40 -1.24 -17.62
CA GLU A 3 15.62 -0.97 -18.83
C GLU A 3 14.13 -1.35 -18.68
N GLU A 4 13.84 -2.41 -17.96
CA GLU A 4 12.46 -2.84 -17.67
C GLU A 4 11.68 -1.81 -16.88
N LYS A 5 12.25 -1.22 -15.83
CA LYS A 5 11.61 -0.18 -15.01
C LYS A 5 11.36 1.11 -15.81
N VAL A 6 12.29 1.47 -16.69
CA VAL A 6 12.11 2.60 -17.61
C VAL A 6 10.95 2.37 -18.57
N VAL A 7 10.82 1.16 -19.13
CA VAL A 7 9.70 0.82 -20.01
C VAL A 7 8.38 0.82 -19.26
N LEU A 8 8.33 0.23 -18.06
CA LEU A 8 7.13 0.24 -17.22
C LEU A 8 6.65 1.65 -16.87
N ALA A 9 7.58 2.58 -16.63
CA ALA A 9 7.25 3.96 -16.33
C ALA A 9 6.57 4.69 -17.49
N GLN A 10 6.74 4.25 -18.75
CA GLN A 10 6.18 4.94 -19.91
C GLN A 10 4.66 4.96 -19.91
N GLY A 11 4.00 3.91 -19.42
CA GLY A 11 2.54 3.85 -19.32
C GLY A 11 1.99 5.00 -18.48
N GLU A 12 2.57 5.22 -17.31
CA GLU A 12 2.17 6.30 -16.38
C GLU A 12 2.50 7.69 -16.95
N LEU A 13 3.67 7.85 -17.56
CA LEU A 13 4.07 9.12 -18.16
C LEU A 13 3.14 9.53 -19.30
N ILE A 14 2.76 8.58 -20.18
CA ILE A 14 1.90 8.86 -21.32
C ILE A 14 0.46 9.11 -20.87
N SER A 15 -0.11 8.23 -20.02
CA SER A 15 -1.50 8.34 -19.59
C SER A 15 -1.79 9.63 -18.83
N THR A 16 -0.91 10.02 -17.90
CA THR A 16 -1.06 11.27 -17.14
C THR A 16 -0.90 12.52 -18.03
N ALA A 17 0.01 12.48 -19.01
CA ALA A 17 0.15 13.56 -19.98
C ALA A 17 -1.11 13.70 -20.85
N MET A 18 -1.68 12.58 -21.31
CA MET A 18 -2.92 12.60 -22.10
C MET A 18 -4.08 13.18 -21.29
N VAL A 19 -4.24 12.79 -20.02
CA VAL A 19 -5.29 13.34 -19.15
C VAL A 19 -5.09 14.83 -18.94
N ASN A 20 -3.85 15.28 -18.70
CA ASN A 20 -3.57 16.69 -18.51
C ASN A 20 -3.92 17.52 -19.77
N TYR A 21 -3.54 17.07 -20.96
CA TYR A 21 -3.89 17.76 -22.22
C TYR A 21 -5.40 17.80 -22.44
N TYR A 22 -6.11 16.70 -22.18
CA TYR A 22 -7.55 16.64 -22.27
C TYR A 22 -8.25 17.65 -21.36
N LEU A 23 -7.80 17.75 -20.10
CA LEU A 23 -8.36 18.74 -19.16
C LEU A 23 -8.11 20.17 -19.62
N GLN A 24 -6.91 20.45 -20.16
CA GLN A 24 -6.58 21.76 -20.71
C GLN A 24 -7.46 22.09 -21.93
N GLU A 25 -7.71 21.13 -22.82
CA GLU A 25 -8.67 21.29 -23.94
C GLU A 25 -10.09 21.57 -23.44
N CYS A 26 -10.49 21.02 -22.30
CA CYS A 26 -11.77 21.30 -21.65
C CYS A 26 -11.78 22.66 -20.89
N GLY A 27 -10.70 23.43 -20.94
CA GLY A 27 -10.60 24.75 -20.31
C GLY A 27 -10.29 24.70 -18.80
N VAL A 28 -9.92 23.54 -18.27
CA VAL A 28 -9.50 23.37 -16.86
C VAL A 28 -8.04 23.78 -16.70
N LYS A 29 -7.74 24.58 -15.68
CA LYS A 29 -6.35 24.97 -15.36
C LYS A 29 -5.61 23.80 -14.68
N SER A 30 -5.27 22.81 -15.48
CA SER A 30 -4.51 21.64 -15.01
C SER A 30 -3.03 21.75 -15.33
N VAL A 31 -2.20 21.18 -14.45
CA VAL A 31 -0.73 21.14 -14.60
C VAL A 31 -0.24 19.73 -14.32
N LEU A 32 0.67 19.25 -15.17
CA LEU A 32 1.36 17.98 -14.97
C LEU A 32 2.63 18.22 -14.13
N LEU A 33 2.70 17.63 -12.95
CA LEU A 33 3.87 17.59 -12.09
C LEU A 33 4.60 16.27 -12.29
N PRO A 34 5.82 16.26 -12.86
CA PRO A 34 6.55 15.02 -13.09
C PRO A 34 6.95 14.36 -11.77
N ALA A 35 6.46 13.16 -11.49
CA ALA A 35 6.78 12.43 -10.26
C ALA A 35 8.29 12.20 -10.10
N LEU A 36 9.01 12.00 -11.19
CA LEU A 36 10.47 11.80 -11.19
C LEU A 36 11.28 13.02 -10.69
N GLU A 37 10.66 14.19 -10.55
CA GLU A 37 11.32 15.38 -10.02
C GLU A 37 11.25 15.49 -8.49
N TYR A 38 10.30 14.82 -7.86
CA TYR A 38 10.10 14.90 -6.42
C TYR A 38 9.94 13.54 -5.71
N MET A 39 9.55 12.48 -6.41
CA MET A 39 9.39 11.17 -5.82
C MET A 39 10.73 10.42 -5.81
N ARG A 40 11.24 10.13 -4.60
CA ARG A 40 12.53 9.45 -4.42
C ARG A 40 12.47 8.42 -3.29
N THR A 41 13.22 7.33 -3.48
CA THR A 41 13.52 6.35 -2.42
C THR A 41 14.97 6.47 -1.97
N ASP A 42 15.23 6.06 -0.73
CA ASP A 42 16.56 5.94 -0.13
C ASP A 42 17.30 4.67 -0.59
N LYS A 43 18.46 4.39 0.02
CA LYS A 43 19.27 3.19 -0.29
C LYS A 43 18.63 1.88 0.13
N ASN A 44 17.61 1.93 0.99
CA ASN A 44 16.84 0.77 1.44
C ASN A 44 15.56 0.58 0.61
N ALA A 45 15.40 1.34 -0.48
CA ALA A 45 14.19 1.42 -1.30
C ALA A 45 12.95 1.92 -0.55
N GLU A 46 13.14 2.66 0.57
CA GLU A 46 12.06 3.31 1.30
C GLU A 46 11.89 4.76 0.80
N PRO A 47 10.65 5.27 0.68
CA PRO A 47 10.40 6.65 0.31
C PRO A 47 11.10 7.64 1.27
N ASP A 48 11.64 8.71 0.72
CA ASP A 48 12.24 9.81 1.46
C ASP A 48 11.23 10.95 1.68
N PRO A 49 10.47 10.96 2.79
CA PRO A 49 9.34 11.88 2.97
C PRO A 49 9.78 13.35 3.06
N VAL A 50 10.98 13.63 3.56
CA VAL A 50 11.50 15.00 3.66
C VAL A 50 11.82 15.52 2.27
N TYR A 51 12.55 14.76 1.47
CA TYR A 51 12.86 15.12 0.10
C TYR A 51 11.59 15.29 -0.74
N ILE A 52 10.64 14.35 -0.62
CA ILE A 52 9.36 14.39 -1.34
C ILE A 52 8.61 15.66 -1.01
N LYS A 53 8.46 15.99 0.28
CA LYS A 53 7.78 17.20 0.72
C LYS A 53 8.41 18.47 0.15
N ASP A 54 9.72 18.64 0.31
CA ASP A 54 10.42 19.85 -0.09
C ASP A 54 10.39 20.04 -1.62
N LYS A 55 10.60 18.96 -2.38
CA LYS A 55 10.60 19.00 -3.84
C LYS A 55 9.20 19.15 -4.42
N LEU A 56 8.20 18.48 -3.85
CA LEU A 56 6.81 18.65 -4.27
C LEU A 56 6.33 20.08 -4.02
N GLN A 57 6.63 20.65 -2.84
CA GLN A 57 6.28 22.04 -2.56
C GLN A 57 6.90 23.00 -3.58
N ALA A 58 8.19 22.81 -3.90
CA ALA A 58 8.87 23.62 -4.92
C ALA A 58 8.22 23.50 -6.32
N GLN A 59 7.68 22.32 -6.66
CA GLN A 59 6.94 22.14 -7.92
C GLN A 59 5.56 22.83 -7.88
N LEU A 60 4.84 22.76 -6.77
CA LEU A 60 3.54 23.42 -6.59
C LEU A 60 3.68 24.95 -6.66
N ASP A 61 4.73 25.51 -6.06
CA ASP A 61 5.00 26.94 -6.03
C ASP A 61 5.25 27.55 -7.42
N LEU A 62 5.62 26.72 -8.41
CA LEU A 62 5.77 27.17 -9.81
C LEU A 62 4.42 27.45 -10.50
N TYR A 63 3.33 26.90 -9.98
CA TYR A 63 2.03 26.94 -10.63
C TYR A 63 0.90 27.31 -9.66
N PRO A 64 0.97 28.49 -9.01
CA PRO A 64 0.02 28.87 -7.96
C PRO A 64 -1.44 29.03 -8.44
N ASP A 65 -1.62 29.27 -9.74
CA ASP A 65 -2.96 29.49 -10.34
C ASP A 65 -3.60 28.19 -10.89
N ALA A 66 -2.95 27.04 -10.73
CA ALA A 66 -3.50 25.76 -11.17
C ALA A 66 -4.65 25.31 -10.25
N GLU A 67 -5.71 24.79 -10.84
CA GLU A 67 -6.86 24.24 -10.12
C GLU A 67 -6.69 22.74 -9.88
N ILE A 68 -6.01 22.04 -10.80
CA ILE A 68 -5.77 20.60 -10.75
C ILE A 68 -4.29 20.33 -11.05
N TYR A 69 -3.66 19.57 -10.15
CA TYR A 69 -2.33 19.03 -10.35
C TYR A 69 -2.43 17.54 -10.64
N ILE A 70 -1.84 17.12 -11.76
CA ILE A 70 -1.77 15.71 -12.17
C ILE A 70 -0.35 15.23 -11.98
N THR A 71 -0.18 14.04 -11.46
CA THR A 71 1.13 13.42 -11.33
C THR A 71 1.06 11.92 -11.58
N GLN A 72 2.20 11.30 -11.84
CA GLN A 72 2.30 9.87 -12.01
C GLN A 72 2.25 9.17 -10.67
N GLY A 73 1.58 8.01 -10.62
CA GLY A 73 1.66 7.06 -9.53
C GLY A 73 2.84 6.10 -9.73
N PHE A 74 3.20 5.41 -8.69
CA PHE A 74 4.12 4.28 -8.57
C PHE A 74 5.56 4.47 -9.07
N ILE A 75 5.86 5.41 -9.95
CA ILE A 75 7.21 5.70 -10.45
C ILE A 75 7.97 6.65 -9.52
N CYS A 76 9.26 6.42 -9.38
CA CYS A 76 10.14 7.24 -8.54
C CYS A 76 11.58 7.22 -9.07
N ARG A 77 12.47 7.97 -8.45
CA ARG A 77 13.92 7.77 -8.56
C ARG A 77 14.45 7.02 -7.35
N ASN A 78 15.39 6.13 -7.56
CA ASN A 78 16.12 5.51 -6.47
C ASN A 78 17.19 6.47 -5.90
N ALA A 79 17.92 6.00 -4.86
CA ALA A 79 18.99 6.78 -4.24
C ALA A 79 20.14 7.18 -5.18
N TYR A 80 20.24 6.52 -6.33
CA TYR A 80 21.27 6.78 -7.35
C TYR A 80 20.76 7.66 -8.48
N GLY A 81 19.51 8.11 -8.43
CA GLY A 81 18.88 8.96 -9.43
C GLY A 81 18.31 8.21 -10.64
N GLU A 82 18.36 6.88 -10.63
CA GLU A 82 17.81 6.05 -11.69
C GLU A 82 16.29 5.91 -11.55
N ILE A 83 15.59 5.70 -12.68
CA ILE A 83 14.15 5.44 -12.68
C ILE A 83 13.89 4.10 -11.99
N ASP A 84 13.02 4.13 -11.01
CA ASP A 84 12.58 3.01 -10.21
C ASP A 84 11.08 3.08 -9.97
N ASN A 85 10.53 2.11 -9.27
CA ASN A 85 9.13 2.10 -8.87
C ASN A 85 8.99 1.85 -7.37
N LEU A 86 7.95 2.42 -6.79
CA LEU A 86 7.46 2.02 -5.50
C LEU A 86 6.92 0.60 -5.63
N GLN A 87 7.17 -0.23 -4.63
CA GLN A 87 6.78 -1.64 -4.65
C GLN A 87 5.24 -1.80 -4.66
N ARG A 88 4.71 -2.88 -4.17
CA ARG A 88 3.28 -3.21 -4.17
C ARG A 88 2.40 -2.05 -3.69
N GLY A 89 1.30 -1.81 -4.40
CA GLY A 89 0.39 -0.71 -4.11
C GLY A 89 0.99 0.66 -4.43
N GLY A 90 1.97 0.74 -5.34
CA GLY A 90 2.77 1.92 -5.60
C GLY A 90 1.97 3.19 -5.89
N SER A 91 0.85 3.11 -6.62
CA SER A 91 -0.01 4.27 -6.89
C SER A 91 -0.74 4.75 -5.63
N ASP A 92 -1.29 3.84 -4.83
CA ASP A 92 -1.93 4.17 -3.54
C ASP A 92 -0.90 4.74 -2.57
N TYR A 93 0.34 4.19 -2.61
CA TYR A 93 1.43 4.69 -1.80
C TYR A 93 1.83 6.10 -2.22
N THR A 94 1.91 6.36 -3.53
CA THR A 94 2.14 7.72 -4.06
C THR A 94 1.08 8.69 -3.57
N ALA A 95 -0.21 8.31 -3.66
CA ALA A 95 -1.31 9.14 -3.18
C ALA A 95 -1.18 9.47 -1.68
N SER A 96 -0.81 8.49 -0.85
CA SER A 96 -0.60 8.70 0.58
C SER A 96 0.61 9.58 0.88
N LEU A 97 1.73 9.40 0.16
CA LEU A 97 2.93 10.22 0.32
C LEU A 97 2.68 11.68 -0.09
N VAL A 98 2.03 11.88 -1.24
CA VAL A 98 1.65 13.22 -1.72
C VAL A 98 0.67 13.87 -0.77
N GLY A 99 -0.40 13.16 -0.38
CA GLY A 99 -1.39 13.66 0.57
C GLY A 99 -0.77 14.09 1.90
N ALA A 100 0.15 13.26 2.44
CA ALA A 100 0.89 13.61 3.66
C ALA A 100 1.79 14.83 3.48
N ALA A 101 2.49 14.94 2.34
CA ALA A 101 3.41 16.03 2.05
C ALA A 101 2.71 17.40 1.96
N ILE A 102 1.51 17.44 1.37
CA ILE A 102 0.71 18.68 1.20
C ILE A 102 -0.29 18.92 2.32
N HIS A 103 -0.35 18.05 3.33
CA HIS A 103 -1.36 18.10 4.40
C HIS A 103 -2.80 18.12 3.85
N ALA A 104 -3.10 17.20 2.93
CA ALA A 104 -4.43 17.08 2.32
C ALA A 104 -5.53 16.90 3.38
N SER A 105 -6.73 17.38 3.11
CA SER A 105 -7.89 17.18 3.97
C SER A 105 -8.41 15.73 3.93
N GLU A 106 -8.28 15.06 2.80
CA GLU A 106 -8.67 13.66 2.56
C GLU A 106 -7.85 13.09 1.40
N ILE A 107 -7.50 11.81 1.46
CA ILE A 107 -6.92 11.05 0.35
C ILE A 107 -8.01 10.12 -0.18
N GLN A 108 -8.28 10.17 -1.47
CA GLN A 108 -9.25 9.30 -2.12
C GLN A 108 -8.57 8.29 -3.02
N ILE A 109 -8.94 7.02 -2.87
CA ILE A 109 -8.49 5.91 -3.71
C ILE A 109 -9.70 5.37 -4.45
N TRP A 110 -9.71 5.57 -5.75
CA TRP A 110 -10.79 5.15 -6.64
C TRP A 110 -10.45 3.80 -7.27
N THR A 111 -11.34 2.83 -7.09
CA THR A 111 -11.18 1.45 -7.58
C THR A 111 -12.45 0.98 -8.30
N ASP A 112 -12.55 -0.31 -8.59
CA ASP A 112 -13.71 -0.97 -9.19
C ASP A 112 -14.72 -1.54 -8.16
N ILE A 113 -14.50 -1.28 -6.87
CA ILE A 113 -15.37 -1.74 -5.77
C ILE A 113 -15.71 -0.59 -4.81
N ASP A 114 -16.86 -0.69 -4.14
CA ASP A 114 -17.41 0.37 -3.28
C ASP A 114 -16.83 0.39 -1.84
N GLY A 115 -15.54 0.09 -1.71
CA GLY A 115 -14.82 0.08 -0.44
C GLY A 115 -14.53 -1.32 0.09
N MET A 116 -14.11 -1.41 1.34
CA MET A 116 -13.86 -2.69 2.02
C MET A 116 -15.17 -3.34 2.44
N HIS A 117 -15.30 -4.64 2.19
CA HIS A 117 -16.46 -5.43 2.57
C HIS A 117 -16.21 -6.21 3.86
N ASN A 118 -17.28 -6.54 4.55
CA ASN A 118 -17.25 -7.34 5.78
C ASN A 118 -16.79 -8.79 5.57
N ASN A 119 -16.77 -9.26 4.32
CA ASN A 119 -16.24 -10.55 3.88
C ASN A 119 -15.75 -10.44 2.43
N ASP A 120 -15.00 -11.45 1.97
CA ASP A 120 -14.61 -11.57 0.56
C ASP A 120 -15.83 -12.00 -0.28
N PRO A 121 -16.28 -11.17 -1.25
CA PRO A 121 -17.45 -11.51 -2.08
C PRO A 121 -17.23 -12.73 -2.98
N ARG A 122 -15.97 -13.17 -3.17
CA ARG A 122 -15.64 -14.40 -3.90
C ARG A 122 -15.91 -15.68 -3.07
N ILE A 123 -16.03 -15.53 -1.75
CA ILE A 123 -16.22 -16.65 -0.81
C ILE A 123 -17.62 -16.62 -0.23
N VAL A 124 -18.18 -15.44 -0.01
CA VAL A 124 -19.49 -15.23 0.62
C VAL A 124 -20.40 -14.48 -0.32
N ASP A 125 -21.52 -15.08 -0.72
CA ASP A 125 -22.46 -14.52 -1.71
C ASP A 125 -23.09 -13.18 -1.29
N LYS A 126 -23.24 -12.96 0.02
CA LYS A 126 -23.85 -11.75 0.58
C LYS A 126 -22.85 -11.01 1.45
N THR A 127 -22.21 -10.03 0.89
CA THR A 127 -21.33 -9.13 1.63
C THR A 127 -21.92 -7.72 1.71
N ALA A 128 -21.50 -6.98 2.72
CA ALA A 128 -21.88 -5.58 2.89
C ALA A 128 -20.63 -4.72 3.04
N PRO A 129 -20.59 -3.51 2.43
CA PRO A 129 -19.47 -2.61 2.58
C PRO A 129 -19.38 -2.08 4.01
N VAL A 130 -18.15 -2.05 4.54
CA VAL A 130 -17.83 -1.46 5.84
C VAL A 130 -17.60 0.02 5.66
N ARG A 131 -18.43 0.85 6.26
CA ARG A 131 -18.40 2.30 6.03
C ARG A 131 -17.26 3.05 6.75
N GLN A 132 -16.80 2.50 7.88
CA GLN A 132 -15.74 3.13 8.67
C GLN A 132 -14.81 2.07 9.26
N LEU A 133 -13.50 2.28 9.08
CA LEU A 133 -12.43 1.44 9.63
C LEU A 133 -11.38 2.32 10.30
N HIS A 134 -10.82 1.82 11.40
CA HIS A 134 -9.57 2.35 11.92
C HIS A 134 -8.41 1.93 11.01
N PHE A 135 -7.33 2.73 10.95
CA PHE A 135 -6.15 2.38 10.13
C PHE A 135 -5.59 0.99 10.45
N GLU A 136 -5.61 0.60 11.72
CA GLU A 136 -5.14 -0.74 12.14
C GLU A 136 -6.07 -1.84 11.65
N GLU A 137 -7.39 -1.65 11.73
CA GLU A 137 -8.37 -2.61 11.21
C GLU A 137 -8.24 -2.76 9.69
N ALA A 138 -8.06 -1.66 8.96
CA ALA A 138 -7.85 -1.69 7.52
C ALA A 138 -6.54 -2.41 7.13
N ALA A 139 -5.46 -2.16 7.88
CA ALA A 139 -4.18 -2.83 7.66
C ALA A 139 -4.28 -4.35 7.92
N GLU A 140 -4.97 -4.77 8.98
CA GLU A 140 -5.21 -6.18 9.30
C GLU A 140 -6.05 -6.87 8.21
N LEU A 141 -7.16 -6.24 7.79
CA LEU A 141 -8.00 -6.77 6.71
C LEU A 141 -7.22 -6.91 5.40
N ALA A 142 -6.42 -5.90 5.06
CA ALA A 142 -5.60 -5.91 3.86
C ALA A 142 -4.53 -7.01 3.92
N TYR A 143 -3.91 -7.22 5.08
CA TYR A 143 -2.91 -8.26 5.29
C TYR A 143 -3.50 -9.68 5.17
N PHE A 144 -4.68 -9.90 5.73
CA PHE A 144 -5.33 -11.21 5.78
C PHE A 144 -6.23 -11.53 4.58
N GLY A 145 -6.31 -10.68 3.55
CA GLY A 145 -6.96 -11.11 2.30
C GLY A 145 -7.78 -10.08 1.54
N ALA A 146 -8.09 -8.93 2.12
CA ALA A 146 -8.72 -7.86 1.37
C ALA A 146 -7.69 -7.20 0.45
N LYS A 147 -7.61 -7.66 -0.81
CA LYS A 147 -6.62 -7.21 -1.80
C LYS A 147 -6.81 -5.76 -2.30
N ILE A 148 -7.64 -4.98 -1.64
CA ILE A 148 -8.04 -3.64 -2.09
C ILE A 148 -6.97 -2.61 -1.82
N LEU A 149 -6.19 -2.80 -0.75
CA LEU A 149 -5.23 -1.84 -0.28
C LEU A 149 -4.03 -2.57 0.33
N HIS A 150 -2.81 -2.10 0.05
CA HIS A 150 -1.63 -2.65 0.73
C HIS A 150 -1.41 -1.94 2.07
N PRO A 151 -1.13 -2.66 3.19
CA PRO A 151 -1.01 -2.04 4.51
C PRO A 151 0.02 -0.92 4.61
N THR A 152 1.15 -1.04 3.89
CA THR A 152 2.20 0.00 3.89
C THR A 152 1.77 1.27 3.18
N CYS A 153 0.84 1.19 2.22
CA CYS A 153 0.42 2.34 1.42
C CYS A 153 -0.29 3.42 2.23
N ILE A 154 -0.96 3.04 3.32
CA ILE A 154 -1.71 3.99 4.17
C ILE A 154 -0.91 4.50 5.37
N GLN A 155 0.32 4.05 5.57
CA GLN A 155 1.14 4.50 6.70
C GLN A 155 1.42 6.01 6.68
N PRO A 156 1.79 6.65 5.54
CA PRO A 156 1.97 8.10 5.51
C PRO A 156 0.71 8.86 5.91
N ALA A 157 -0.46 8.42 5.43
CA ALA A 157 -1.75 9.02 5.79
C ALA A 157 -2.05 8.85 7.29
N LYS A 158 -1.81 7.66 7.86
CA LYS A 158 -1.97 7.37 9.29
C LYS A 158 -1.10 8.29 10.14
N TYR A 159 0.19 8.43 9.81
CA TYR A 159 1.11 9.29 10.57
C TYR A 159 0.79 10.78 10.45
N ALA A 160 0.30 11.21 9.29
CA ALA A 160 -0.15 12.58 9.07
C ALA A 160 -1.56 12.85 9.60
N ASN A 161 -2.25 11.84 10.14
CA ASN A 161 -3.64 11.88 10.59
C ASN A 161 -4.62 12.37 9.50
N ILE A 162 -4.40 11.93 8.26
CA ILE A 162 -5.24 12.27 7.10
C ILE A 162 -6.16 11.09 6.80
N PRO A 163 -7.49 11.28 6.74
CA PRO A 163 -8.41 10.20 6.40
C PRO A 163 -8.21 9.73 4.97
N VAL A 164 -8.38 8.41 4.75
CA VAL A 164 -8.33 7.77 3.44
C VAL A 164 -9.71 7.24 3.11
N ARG A 165 -10.24 7.57 1.95
CA ARG A 165 -11.55 7.09 1.48
C ARG A 165 -11.36 6.20 0.25
N LEU A 166 -11.93 5.00 0.32
CA LEU A 166 -12.00 4.07 -0.80
C LEU A 166 -13.33 4.26 -1.51
N LEU A 167 -13.29 4.50 -2.82
CA LEU A 167 -14.46 4.84 -3.64
C LEU A 167 -14.52 3.97 -4.89
N ASN A 168 -15.74 3.83 -5.45
CA ASN A 168 -15.99 3.09 -6.67
C ASN A 168 -16.06 4.02 -7.88
N THR A 169 -15.16 3.84 -8.84
CA THR A 169 -15.15 4.61 -10.10
C THR A 169 -16.42 4.35 -10.93
N MET A 170 -16.99 3.15 -10.84
CA MET A 170 -18.18 2.77 -11.59
C MET A 170 -19.50 3.20 -10.91
N ASP A 171 -19.42 3.54 -9.60
CA ASP A 171 -20.54 4.13 -8.84
C ASP A 171 -20.02 5.28 -7.95
N PRO A 172 -19.84 6.48 -8.54
CA PRO A 172 -19.29 7.64 -7.83
C PRO A 172 -20.18 8.15 -6.67
N HIS A 173 -21.46 7.72 -6.62
CA HIS A 173 -22.39 8.09 -5.55
C HIS A 173 -22.33 7.16 -4.34
N ALA A 174 -21.70 6.00 -4.48
CA ALA A 174 -21.48 5.11 -3.34
C ALA A 174 -20.58 5.79 -2.30
N PRO A 175 -20.95 5.75 -0.99
CA PRO A 175 -20.18 6.46 0.05
C PRO A 175 -18.83 5.84 0.36
N GLY A 176 -18.53 4.65 -0.15
CA GLY A 176 -17.27 3.95 0.03
C GLY A 176 -16.95 3.56 1.48
N THR A 177 -15.67 3.39 1.77
CA THR A 177 -15.14 3.12 3.12
C THR A 177 -14.23 4.28 3.53
N LEU A 178 -14.49 4.89 4.69
CA LEU A 178 -13.61 5.87 5.32
C LEU A 178 -12.66 5.17 6.29
N ILE A 179 -11.37 5.39 6.14
CA ILE A 179 -10.30 4.88 7.03
C ILE A 179 -9.71 6.09 7.77
N SER A 180 -9.79 6.09 9.10
CA SER A 180 -9.29 7.20 9.92
C SER A 180 -8.86 6.71 11.31
N ASN A 181 -8.26 7.59 12.10
CA ASN A 181 -7.97 7.31 13.52
C ASN A 181 -9.22 7.47 14.41
N ASP A 182 -10.26 8.14 13.92
CA ASP A 182 -11.48 8.47 14.68
C ASP A 182 -12.61 7.47 14.36
N THR A 183 -12.47 6.23 14.80
CA THR A 183 -13.50 5.21 14.59
C THR A 183 -13.91 4.53 15.89
N GLU A 184 -15.18 4.10 15.97
CA GLU A 184 -15.66 3.30 17.09
C GLU A 184 -14.88 1.97 17.19
N LYS A 185 -14.32 1.71 18.37
CA LYS A 185 -13.65 0.46 18.71
C LYS A 185 -14.64 -0.54 19.32
N GLY A 186 -14.33 -1.82 19.23
CA GLY A 186 -15.01 -2.87 20.02
C GLY A 186 -16.15 -3.61 19.33
N LYS A 187 -16.38 -3.39 18.03
CA LYS A 187 -17.33 -4.21 17.23
C LYS A 187 -16.56 -4.99 16.16
N ILE A 188 -16.95 -6.24 15.91
CA ILE A 188 -16.46 -7.01 14.75
C ILE A 188 -17.05 -6.36 13.50
N LYS A 189 -16.20 -5.80 12.66
CA LYS A 189 -16.61 -5.09 11.44
C LYS A 189 -16.51 -5.97 10.20
N ALA A 190 -15.50 -6.84 10.15
CA ALA A 190 -15.22 -7.69 9.01
C ALA A 190 -14.47 -8.96 9.43
N VAL A 191 -14.48 -9.95 8.55
CA VAL A 191 -13.71 -11.20 8.68
C VAL A 191 -12.95 -11.41 7.38
N ALA A 192 -11.64 -11.54 7.45
CA ALA A 192 -10.79 -11.88 6.31
C ALA A 192 -10.25 -13.29 6.46
N ALA A 193 -10.10 -13.99 5.34
CA ALA A 193 -9.51 -15.33 5.30
C ALA A 193 -8.37 -15.35 4.27
N LYS A 194 -7.24 -15.92 4.67
CA LYS A 194 -6.06 -16.08 3.83
C LYS A 194 -5.82 -17.57 3.59
N GLY A 195 -5.79 -17.95 2.32
CA GLY A 195 -5.46 -19.31 1.90
C GLY A 195 -3.95 -19.53 1.74
N ASN A 196 -3.57 -20.78 1.43
CA ASN A 196 -2.18 -21.19 1.17
C ASN A 196 -1.21 -20.90 2.33
N ILE A 197 -1.69 -21.06 3.56
CA ILE A 197 -0.89 -20.91 4.77
C ILE A 197 -0.28 -22.25 5.16
N THR A 198 1.02 -22.28 5.41
CA THR A 198 1.72 -23.40 5.99
C THR A 198 1.95 -23.15 7.48
N ALA A 199 1.42 -24.04 8.32
CA ALA A 199 1.67 -24.00 9.75
C ALA A 199 2.84 -24.93 10.11
N ILE A 200 3.90 -24.38 10.64
CA ILE A 200 5.10 -25.10 11.10
C ILE A 200 5.05 -25.21 12.62
N LYS A 201 4.98 -26.42 13.14
CA LYS A 201 4.92 -26.70 14.58
C LYS A 201 6.27 -27.23 15.07
N ILE A 202 6.96 -26.45 15.88
CA ILE A 202 8.25 -26.78 16.47
C ILE A 202 8.02 -27.20 17.92
N LYS A 203 8.34 -28.45 18.25
CA LYS A 203 8.23 -28.96 19.62
C LYS A 203 9.61 -29.28 20.16
N SER A 204 9.90 -28.85 21.38
CA SER A 204 11.15 -29.18 22.06
C SER A 204 10.95 -29.20 23.57
N SER A 205 11.25 -30.34 24.17
CA SER A 205 11.29 -30.48 25.66
C SER A 205 12.39 -29.64 26.31
N ARG A 206 13.39 -29.18 25.50
CA ARG A 206 14.49 -28.35 25.98
C ARG A 206 14.15 -26.86 25.98
N MET A 207 12.98 -26.46 25.47
CA MET A 207 12.56 -25.06 25.34
C MET A 207 12.36 -24.40 26.71
N LEU A 208 11.84 -25.13 27.67
CA LEU A 208 11.58 -24.70 29.07
C LEU A 208 12.77 -24.10 29.80
N LEU A 209 14.02 -24.47 29.42
CA LEU A 209 15.25 -24.06 30.09
C LEU A 209 16.27 -23.41 29.14
N ALA A 210 15.91 -23.20 27.86
CA ALA A 210 16.84 -22.72 26.86
C ALA A 210 16.66 -21.22 26.59
N HIS A 211 17.58 -20.42 27.17
CA HIS A 211 17.69 -19.01 26.76
C HIS A 211 18.02 -18.91 25.26
N GLY A 212 17.33 -18.04 24.52
CA GLY A 212 17.61 -17.78 23.11
C GLY A 212 17.06 -18.80 22.11
N PHE A 213 16.16 -19.71 22.52
CA PHE A 213 15.53 -20.67 21.61
C PHE A 213 14.76 -19.97 20.48
N LEU A 214 13.92 -19.00 20.80
CA LEU A 214 13.15 -18.23 19.80
C LEU A 214 14.07 -17.47 18.84
N ARG A 215 15.16 -16.89 19.35
CA ARG A 215 16.14 -16.22 18.50
C ARG A 215 16.67 -17.15 17.40
N LYS A 216 17.04 -18.39 17.76
CA LYS A 216 17.52 -19.37 16.78
C LYS A 216 16.45 -19.76 15.76
N VAL A 217 15.20 -19.84 16.19
CA VAL A 217 14.08 -20.09 15.26
C VAL A 217 13.99 -18.95 14.26
N PHE A 218 13.98 -17.69 14.71
CA PHE A 218 13.88 -16.54 13.81
C PHE A 218 15.11 -16.38 12.91
N GLU A 219 16.34 -16.65 13.40
CA GLU A 219 17.56 -16.66 12.58
C GLU A 219 17.48 -17.65 11.40
N ILE A 220 16.81 -18.80 11.60
CA ILE A 220 16.58 -19.76 10.51
C ILE A 220 15.61 -19.18 9.48
N PHE A 221 14.46 -18.62 9.91
CA PHE A 221 13.52 -18.00 8.99
C PHE A 221 14.14 -16.84 8.21
N GLU A 222 14.96 -16.02 8.88
CA GLU A 222 15.73 -14.93 8.28
C GLU A 222 16.70 -15.44 7.21
N SER A 223 17.48 -16.51 7.52
CA SER A 223 18.45 -17.10 6.60
C SER A 223 17.82 -17.64 5.32
N TYR A 224 16.57 -18.08 5.39
CA TYR A 224 15.76 -18.51 4.25
C TYR A 224 14.87 -17.40 3.68
N GLN A 225 15.03 -16.15 4.13
CA GLN A 225 14.22 -15.00 3.70
C GLN A 225 12.70 -15.28 3.75
N THR A 226 12.27 -16.02 4.78
CA THR A 226 10.90 -16.45 4.95
C THR A 226 10.19 -15.56 5.95
N SER A 227 9.19 -14.81 5.50
CA SER A 227 8.37 -13.97 6.36
C SER A 227 7.43 -14.81 7.22
N ILE A 228 7.33 -14.48 8.51
CA ILE A 228 6.42 -15.10 9.46
C ILE A 228 5.15 -14.24 9.54
N ASP A 229 3.97 -14.87 9.35
CA ASP A 229 2.68 -14.18 9.47
C ASP A 229 2.20 -14.12 10.93
N MET A 230 2.19 -15.27 11.59
CA MET A 230 1.74 -15.39 12.98
C MET A 230 2.65 -16.32 13.77
N ILE A 231 2.80 -16.05 15.04
CA ILE A 231 3.49 -16.92 15.98
C ILE A 231 2.63 -17.16 17.21
N CYS A 232 2.57 -18.40 17.64
CA CYS A 232 1.97 -18.80 18.90
C CYS A 232 2.99 -19.62 19.67
N THR A 233 3.28 -19.26 20.92
CA THR A 233 4.24 -19.95 21.77
C THR A 233 3.57 -20.57 22.98
N SER A 234 4.12 -21.71 23.42
CA SER A 234 3.79 -22.36 24.68
C SER A 234 5.09 -22.76 25.37
N GLU A 235 5.01 -23.31 26.57
CA GLU A 235 6.20 -23.78 27.32
C GLU A 235 7.02 -24.85 26.58
N VAL A 236 6.39 -25.63 25.70
CA VAL A 236 7.02 -26.79 25.04
C VAL A 236 6.97 -26.71 23.52
N GLY A 237 6.52 -25.62 22.95
CA GLY A 237 6.38 -25.51 21.50
C GLY A 237 6.15 -24.11 20.96
N VAL A 238 6.55 -23.94 19.70
CA VAL A 238 6.30 -22.76 18.91
C VAL A 238 5.54 -23.19 17.66
N SER A 239 4.45 -22.52 17.35
CA SER A 239 3.73 -22.66 16.09
C SER A 239 3.89 -21.39 15.30
N VAL A 240 4.33 -21.49 14.06
CA VAL A 240 4.56 -20.37 13.15
C VAL A 240 3.72 -20.60 11.92
N SER A 241 3.03 -19.58 11.44
CA SER A 241 2.40 -19.60 10.13
C SER A 241 3.21 -18.78 9.12
N VAL A 242 3.34 -19.31 7.91
CA VAL A 242 4.01 -18.66 6.78
C VAL A 242 3.12 -18.75 5.55
N CYS A 243 3.06 -17.68 4.77
CA CYS A 243 2.40 -17.66 3.48
C CYS A 243 3.46 -17.58 2.38
N LEU A 244 3.54 -18.61 1.54
CA LEU A 244 4.53 -18.71 0.46
C LEU A 244 4.41 -17.58 -0.59
N LEU A 245 3.29 -16.86 -0.62
CA LEU A 245 3.11 -15.72 -1.52
C LEU A 245 4.01 -14.52 -1.21
N TYR A 246 4.61 -14.46 -0.01
CA TYR A 246 5.48 -13.36 0.42
C TYR A 246 6.96 -13.75 0.53
N THR A 247 7.30 -15.01 0.31
CA THR A 247 8.66 -15.55 0.53
C THR A 247 9.55 -15.61 -0.70
N SER A 248 9.02 -15.31 -1.88
CA SER A 248 9.83 -15.07 -3.08
C SER A 248 9.22 -13.93 -3.87
N PRO A 249 10.04 -13.03 -4.45
CA PRO A 249 9.55 -12.14 -5.49
C PRO A 249 9.03 -13.04 -6.60
N SER A 250 7.70 -13.06 -6.77
CA SER A 250 7.09 -13.81 -7.85
C SER A 250 7.61 -13.24 -9.17
N PRO A 251 8.04 -14.09 -10.12
CA PRO A 251 8.32 -13.62 -11.48
C PRO A 251 7.12 -12.93 -12.14
N ARG A 252 5.93 -13.00 -11.50
CA ARG A 252 4.70 -12.35 -11.92
C ARG A 252 4.44 -10.99 -11.27
N ASP A 253 5.25 -10.56 -10.31
CA ASP A 253 5.15 -9.20 -9.74
C ASP A 253 5.67 -8.12 -10.73
N GLY A 254 6.21 -8.55 -11.87
CA GLY A 254 6.57 -7.73 -13.03
C GLY A 254 5.77 -8.03 -14.31
N ALA A 255 4.76 -8.88 -14.27
CA ALA A 255 3.98 -9.24 -15.45
C ALA A 255 2.49 -9.12 -15.15
N THR A 256 1.91 -7.98 -15.60
CA THR A 256 0.55 -7.83 -16.13
C THR A 256 -0.50 -8.81 -15.60
N SER A 257 -1.46 -8.26 -14.86
CA SER A 257 -2.82 -8.80 -14.86
C SER A 257 -3.28 -9.04 -16.31
N ARG A 258 -3.53 -10.26 -16.66
CA ARG A 258 -4.50 -10.62 -17.70
C ARG A 258 -5.85 -10.79 -17.07
#